data_a7fd73b1cee5b1a3001dcb2be904ada9
#
_entry.id   a7fd73b1cee5b1a3001dcb2be904ada9
#
_cell.length_a   1.000
_cell.length_b   1.000
_cell.length_c   1.000
_cell.angle_alpha   90.00
_cell.angle_beta   90.00
_cell.angle_gamma   90.00
#
_symmetry.space_group_name_H-M   'P 1'
#
loop_
_entity.id
_entity.type
_entity.pdbx_description
1 polymer ?
#
loop_
_entity_poly.entity_id
_entity_poly.type
_entity_poly.pdbx_seq_one_letter_code
_entity_poly.pdbx_strand_id
1 'polypeptide(L)'
;MSKKRWFYFILIGLPFLLGALTSVITQSFFQPVPLLVFKIDIGMVAFVFGVFISLLLGAFAFGMARKEKQIQRILEESQFNAEESRRRFLRRLDHEIKNPLTALRTALVNVRESQSEVERQRATESAGRSVGRMIRLLADLRKLSDLGERPLEQFPVSVPDLLREIVDAANSLPACQGREVSLLISKVPSPFPPITGDRDLLSLAMYNLVENALKFTSGDEAVEVRALEDGKAIVIEVADSGLGIPSEELSKIFEELYRGVNARGIEGSGLGLALVQRIVELHNGQIEVRSRQDDPRGTVFTLRLPVKK
;
A
#
# COMPACT_ATOMS: atom_id res chain seq x y z
N MET A 1 -34.35 19.95 2.74
CA MET A 1 -33.73 20.28 4.05
C MET A 1 -33.96 19.10 5.00
N SER A 2 -32.90 18.40 5.45
CA SER A 2 -33.05 17.16 6.20
C SER A 2 -33.57 17.41 7.62
N LYS A 3 -34.39 16.48 8.15
CA LYS A 3 -34.93 16.49 9.54
C LYS A 3 -33.84 16.73 10.60
N LYS A 4 -32.60 16.35 10.34
CA LYS A 4 -31.42 16.62 11.19
C LYS A 4 -31.10 18.11 11.37
N ARG A 5 -31.25 18.95 10.34
CA ARG A 5 -31.00 20.39 10.45
C ARG A 5 -31.98 21.10 11.38
N TRP A 6 -33.24 20.72 11.34
CA TRP A 6 -34.28 21.29 12.21
C TRP A 6 -34.06 20.95 13.69
N PHE A 7 -33.59 19.74 13.97
CA PHE A 7 -33.25 19.29 15.31
C PHE A 7 -32.12 20.13 15.93
N TYR A 8 -31.09 20.49 15.17
CA TYR A 8 -30.00 21.35 15.65
C TYR A 8 -30.47 22.81 15.92
N PHE A 9 -31.37 23.32 15.10
CA PHE A 9 -31.95 24.67 15.35
C PHE A 9 -32.77 24.71 16.64
N ILE A 10 -33.54 23.68 16.94
CA ILE A 10 -34.31 23.58 18.18
C ILE A 10 -33.35 23.42 19.37
N LEU A 11 -32.35 22.56 19.27
CA LEU A 11 -31.39 22.30 20.35
C LEU A 11 -30.58 23.57 20.73
N ILE A 12 -30.19 24.37 19.74
CA ILE A 12 -29.44 25.62 19.94
C ILE A 12 -30.33 26.74 20.48
N GLY A 13 -31.58 26.85 20.00
CA GLY A 13 -32.50 27.93 20.39
C GLY A 13 -33.19 27.71 21.76
N LEU A 14 -33.37 26.45 22.18
CA LEU A 14 -34.08 26.11 23.40
C LEU A 14 -33.49 26.70 24.68
N PRO A 15 -32.17 26.64 24.93
CA PRO A 15 -31.54 27.22 26.11
C PRO A 15 -31.69 28.74 26.13
N PHE A 16 -31.63 29.41 24.98
CA PHE A 16 -31.83 30.87 24.86
C PHE A 16 -33.26 31.26 25.22
N LEU A 17 -34.26 30.54 24.71
CA LEU A 17 -35.68 30.78 25.01
C LEU A 17 -35.99 30.51 26.48
N LEU A 18 -35.45 29.47 27.08
CA LEU A 18 -35.58 29.16 28.50
C LEU A 18 -34.96 30.24 29.37
N GLY A 19 -33.76 30.74 29.02
CA GLY A 19 -33.09 31.83 29.71
C GLY A 19 -33.88 33.15 29.64
N ALA A 20 -34.44 33.47 28.48
CA ALA A 20 -35.30 34.66 28.33
C ALA A 20 -36.61 34.54 29.14
N LEU A 21 -37.26 33.36 29.14
CA LEU A 21 -38.47 33.07 29.89
C LEU A 21 -38.23 33.18 31.41
N THR A 22 -37.13 32.62 31.91
CA THR A 22 -36.76 32.72 33.34
C THR A 22 -36.47 34.17 33.74
N SER A 23 -35.83 34.96 32.87
CA SER A 23 -35.59 36.40 33.13
C SER A 23 -36.89 37.16 33.29
N VAL A 24 -37.85 36.94 32.41
CA VAL A 24 -39.19 37.59 32.48
C VAL A 24 -39.96 37.17 33.74
N ILE A 25 -39.96 35.88 34.08
CA ILE A 25 -40.64 35.35 35.25
C ILE A 25 -40.03 35.93 36.55
N THR A 26 -38.70 35.95 36.66
CA THR A 26 -38.03 36.47 37.88
C THR A 26 -38.23 37.98 38.06
N GLN A 27 -38.24 38.77 36.98
CA GLN A 27 -38.56 40.19 37.05
C GLN A 27 -40.03 40.48 37.47
N SER A 28 -40.96 39.53 37.13
CA SER A 28 -42.39 39.75 37.48
C SER A 28 -42.74 39.30 38.88
N PHE A 29 -42.03 38.34 39.46
CA PHE A 29 -42.40 37.72 40.75
C PHE A 29 -41.51 38.11 41.96
N PHE A 30 -40.26 38.49 41.71
CA PHE A 30 -39.33 38.79 42.82
C PHE A 30 -39.01 40.29 42.91
N GLN A 31 -39.49 40.94 43.96
CA GLN A 31 -39.03 42.31 44.34
C GLN A 31 -37.59 42.25 44.86
N PRO A 32 -36.71 43.18 44.47
CA PRO A 32 -35.32 43.15 44.90
C PRO A 32 -35.20 43.40 46.41
N VAL A 33 -34.67 42.43 47.14
CA VAL A 33 -34.34 42.58 48.57
C VAL A 33 -33.00 43.35 48.65
N PRO A 34 -32.89 44.45 49.39
CA PRO A 34 -31.67 45.21 49.54
C PRO A 34 -30.72 44.51 50.50
N LEU A 35 -29.91 43.62 49.99
CA LEU A 35 -28.70 43.13 50.68
C LEU A 35 -27.49 43.71 49.95
N LEU A 36 -26.65 44.39 50.73
CA LEU A 36 -25.40 44.97 50.29
C LEU A 36 -24.65 43.98 49.38
N VAL A 37 -24.16 44.52 48.32
CA VAL A 37 -22.96 44.23 47.62
C VAL A 37 -23.13 43.86 46.13
N PHE A 38 -24.03 43.12 45.66
CA PHE A 38 -24.30 42.99 44.22
C PHE A 38 -25.77 42.64 44.00
N LYS A 39 -26.55 43.56 43.41
CA LYS A 39 -27.85 43.19 42.81
C LYS A 39 -27.60 42.37 41.56
N ILE A 40 -27.34 41.06 41.72
CA ILE A 40 -27.30 40.11 40.60
C ILE A 40 -28.76 39.74 40.35
N ASP A 41 -29.31 40.22 39.25
CA ASP A 41 -30.60 39.75 38.75
C ASP A 41 -30.43 38.31 38.28
N ILE A 42 -31.08 37.38 38.99
CA ILE A 42 -31.02 35.93 38.70
C ILE A 42 -31.49 35.65 37.25
N GLY A 43 -32.44 36.46 36.75
CA GLY A 43 -32.92 36.37 35.37
C GLY A 43 -31.85 36.75 34.35
N MET A 44 -31.05 37.78 34.65
CA MET A 44 -29.93 38.20 33.80
C MET A 44 -28.82 37.12 33.75
N VAL A 45 -28.51 36.49 34.91
CA VAL A 45 -27.55 35.38 34.96
C VAL A 45 -28.04 34.20 34.15
N ALA A 46 -29.32 33.81 34.32
CA ALA A 46 -29.89 32.70 33.54
C ALA A 46 -29.92 33.00 32.03
N PHE A 47 -30.18 34.24 31.63
CA PHE A 47 -30.12 34.67 30.23
C PHE A 47 -28.69 34.55 29.64
N VAL A 48 -27.70 35.10 30.32
CA VAL A 48 -26.29 35.04 29.91
C VAL A 48 -25.80 33.60 29.82
N PHE A 49 -26.18 32.77 30.80
CA PHE A 49 -25.84 31.33 30.79
C PHE A 49 -26.49 30.57 29.61
N GLY A 50 -27.78 30.91 29.33
CA GLY A 50 -28.49 30.36 28.16
C GLY A 50 -27.83 30.74 26.83
N VAL A 51 -27.40 31.99 26.67
CA VAL A 51 -26.64 32.45 25.49
C VAL A 51 -25.30 31.70 25.38
N PHE A 52 -24.58 31.57 26.48
CA PHE A 52 -23.29 30.88 26.51
C PHE A 52 -23.43 29.39 26.11
N ILE A 53 -24.41 28.67 26.65
CA ILE A 53 -24.70 27.28 26.27
C ILE A 53 -25.08 27.17 24.79
N SER A 54 -25.92 28.11 24.29
CA SER A 54 -26.31 28.11 22.87
C SER A 54 -25.10 28.31 21.93
N LEU A 55 -24.16 29.18 22.30
CA LEU A 55 -22.92 29.39 21.55
C LEU A 55 -22.03 28.14 21.57
N LEU A 56 -21.89 27.48 22.74
CA LEU A 56 -21.14 26.23 22.85
C LEU A 56 -21.75 25.11 21.99
N LEU A 57 -23.07 24.95 22.05
CA LEU A 57 -23.77 23.96 21.22
C LEU A 57 -23.64 24.28 19.72
N GLY A 58 -23.71 25.56 19.35
CA GLY A 58 -23.50 26.03 17.99
C GLY A 58 -22.08 25.75 17.49
N ALA A 59 -21.07 26.06 18.33
CA ALA A 59 -19.67 25.74 18.00
C ALA A 59 -19.43 24.22 17.87
N PHE A 60 -20.01 23.43 18.77
CA PHE A 60 -19.95 21.98 18.71
C PHE A 60 -20.61 21.42 17.43
N ALA A 61 -21.83 21.85 17.12
CA ALA A 61 -22.56 21.42 15.91
C ALA A 61 -21.80 21.82 14.62
N PHE A 62 -21.20 23.02 14.62
CA PHE A 62 -20.38 23.46 13.50
C PHE A 62 -19.09 22.62 13.33
N GLY A 63 -18.43 22.28 14.47
CA GLY A 63 -17.28 21.37 14.47
C GLY A 63 -17.62 19.97 13.92
N MET A 64 -18.75 19.43 14.35
CA MET A 64 -19.26 18.14 13.85
C MET A 64 -19.57 18.19 12.35
N ALA A 65 -20.24 19.23 11.88
CA ALA A 65 -20.55 19.40 10.46
C ALA A 65 -19.29 19.56 9.58
N ARG A 66 -18.26 20.23 10.11
CA ARG A 66 -16.94 20.30 9.44
C ARG A 66 -16.27 18.94 9.34
N LYS A 67 -16.24 18.16 10.45
CA LYS A 67 -15.69 16.81 10.46
C LYS A 67 -16.41 15.89 9.47
N GLU A 68 -17.74 15.94 9.45
CA GLU A 68 -18.54 15.12 8.53
C GLU A 68 -18.20 15.43 7.06
N LYS A 69 -18.08 16.72 6.71
CA LYS A 69 -17.65 17.15 5.37
C LYS A 69 -16.22 16.71 5.04
N GLN A 70 -15.31 16.76 6.01
CA GLN A 70 -13.92 16.31 5.80
C GLN A 70 -13.86 14.81 5.55
N ILE A 71 -14.58 14.01 6.33
CA ILE A 71 -14.69 12.54 6.14
C ILE A 71 -15.27 12.23 4.77
N GLN A 72 -16.36 12.91 4.37
CA GLN A 72 -16.95 12.69 3.04
C GLN A 72 -15.97 12.99 1.91
N ARG A 73 -15.22 14.10 1.99
CA ARG A 73 -14.20 14.43 1.00
C ARG A 73 -13.10 13.35 0.90
N ILE A 74 -12.59 12.88 2.05
CA ILE A 74 -11.57 11.83 2.09
C ILE A 74 -12.12 10.54 1.46
N LEU A 75 -13.38 10.19 1.73
CA LEU A 75 -14.02 9.02 1.13
C LEU A 75 -14.20 9.17 -0.39
N GLU A 76 -14.66 10.34 -0.85
CA GLU A 76 -14.81 10.65 -2.28
C GLU A 76 -13.47 10.60 -3.01
N GLU A 77 -12.42 11.22 -2.45
CA GLU A 77 -11.06 11.17 -2.98
C GLU A 77 -10.51 9.73 -3.02
N SER A 78 -10.75 8.96 -1.96
CA SER A 78 -10.33 7.55 -1.91
C SER A 78 -11.05 6.70 -2.96
N GLN A 79 -12.37 6.88 -3.15
CA GLN A 79 -13.13 6.18 -4.18
C GLN A 79 -12.67 6.58 -5.58
N PHE A 80 -12.48 7.87 -5.83
CA PHE A 80 -11.98 8.37 -7.10
C PHE A 80 -10.60 7.78 -7.45
N ASN A 81 -9.67 7.78 -6.49
CA ASN A 81 -8.33 7.21 -6.67
C ASN A 81 -8.38 5.70 -6.93
N ALA A 82 -9.26 4.97 -6.23
CA ALA A 82 -9.45 3.54 -6.44
C ALA A 82 -10.01 3.23 -7.84
N GLU A 83 -11.01 4.01 -8.31
CA GLU A 83 -11.54 3.85 -9.66
C GLU A 83 -10.51 4.18 -10.74
N GLU A 84 -9.73 5.23 -10.55
CA GLU A 84 -8.68 5.61 -11.49
C GLU A 84 -7.59 4.54 -11.57
N SER A 85 -7.16 4.00 -10.42
CA SER A 85 -6.20 2.90 -10.34
C SER A 85 -6.73 1.65 -11.05
N ARG A 86 -8.00 1.30 -10.82
CA ARG A 86 -8.67 0.18 -11.52
C ARG A 86 -8.71 0.39 -13.04
N ARG A 87 -9.02 1.61 -13.50
CA ARG A 87 -9.02 1.92 -14.94
C ARG A 87 -7.62 1.86 -15.55
N ARG A 88 -6.58 2.30 -14.80
CA ARG A 88 -5.18 2.15 -15.24
C ARG A 88 -4.78 0.70 -15.34
N PHE A 89 -5.10 -0.10 -14.33
CA PHE A 89 -4.86 -1.54 -14.32
C PHE A 89 -5.51 -2.24 -15.53
N LEU A 90 -6.80 -2.03 -15.78
CA LEU A 90 -7.51 -2.65 -16.90
C LEU A 90 -6.92 -2.27 -18.25
N ARG A 91 -6.51 -1.01 -18.46
CA ARG A 91 -5.85 -0.58 -19.69
C ARG A 91 -4.49 -1.27 -19.89
N ARG A 92 -3.68 -1.36 -18.82
CA ARG A 92 -2.39 -2.06 -18.88
C ARG A 92 -2.59 -3.55 -19.13
N LEU A 93 -3.56 -4.17 -18.49
CA LEU A 93 -3.91 -5.58 -18.67
C LEU A 93 -4.30 -5.87 -20.13
N ASP A 94 -5.15 -5.02 -20.73
CA ASP A 94 -5.50 -5.13 -22.15
C ASP A 94 -4.25 -5.12 -23.05
N HIS A 95 -3.31 -4.21 -22.78
CA HIS A 95 -2.04 -4.13 -23.52
C HIS A 95 -1.15 -5.34 -23.29
N GLU A 96 -0.99 -5.79 -22.03
CA GLU A 96 -0.14 -6.94 -21.67
C GLU A 96 -0.70 -8.27 -22.18
N ILE A 97 -2.00 -8.39 -22.41
CA ILE A 97 -2.63 -9.54 -23.05
C ILE A 97 -2.52 -9.46 -24.60
N LYS A 98 -2.77 -8.27 -25.18
CA LYS A 98 -2.71 -8.08 -26.64
C LYS A 98 -1.33 -8.32 -27.23
N ASN A 99 -0.27 -7.94 -26.49
CA ASN A 99 1.10 -8.09 -26.97
C ASN A 99 1.48 -9.56 -27.24
N PRO A 100 1.39 -10.50 -26.30
CA PRO A 100 1.71 -11.91 -26.55
C PRO A 100 0.73 -12.56 -27.52
N LEU A 101 -0.56 -12.17 -27.55
CA LEU A 101 -1.51 -12.68 -28.52
C LEU A 101 -1.15 -12.27 -29.95
N THR A 102 -0.72 -11.01 -30.15
CA THR A 102 -0.26 -10.55 -31.47
C THR A 102 1.02 -11.27 -31.89
N ALA A 103 1.98 -11.43 -30.98
CA ALA A 103 3.20 -12.17 -31.23
C ALA A 103 2.92 -13.66 -31.56
N LEU A 104 1.99 -14.29 -30.83
CA LEU A 104 1.55 -15.65 -31.09
C LEU A 104 0.91 -15.79 -32.49
N ARG A 105 0.01 -14.85 -32.84
CA ARG A 105 -0.61 -14.84 -34.17
C ARG A 105 0.42 -14.72 -35.29
N THR A 106 1.37 -13.80 -35.15
CA THR A 106 2.45 -13.62 -36.11
C THR A 106 3.33 -14.88 -36.22
N ALA A 107 3.69 -15.48 -35.07
CA ALA A 107 4.47 -16.70 -35.05
C ALA A 107 3.75 -17.87 -35.77
N LEU A 108 2.42 -18.01 -35.54
CA LEU A 108 1.62 -19.05 -36.23
C LEU A 108 1.54 -18.81 -37.75
N VAL A 109 1.44 -17.56 -38.21
CA VAL A 109 1.50 -17.23 -39.65
C VAL A 109 2.88 -17.62 -40.19
N ASN A 110 3.96 -17.25 -39.48
CA ASN A 110 5.32 -17.57 -39.90
C ASN A 110 5.57 -19.10 -39.96
N VAL A 111 5.05 -19.90 -39.01
CA VAL A 111 5.10 -21.35 -39.05
C VAL A 111 4.46 -21.89 -40.34
N ARG A 112 3.30 -21.33 -40.71
CA ARG A 112 2.55 -21.77 -41.91
C ARG A 112 3.24 -21.39 -43.22
N GLU A 113 3.90 -20.24 -43.27
CA GLU A 113 4.51 -19.66 -44.45
C GLU A 113 6.02 -20.04 -44.60
N SER A 114 6.63 -20.62 -43.56
CA SER A 114 8.05 -20.97 -43.53
C SER A 114 8.40 -22.00 -44.63
N GLN A 115 9.41 -21.68 -45.39
CA GLN A 115 9.96 -22.56 -46.44
C GLN A 115 11.12 -23.44 -45.93
N SER A 116 11.71 -23.08 -44.77
CA SER A 116 12.81 -23.85 -44.16
C SER A 116 12.44 -24.37 -42.78
N GLU A 117 13.01 -25.50 -42.40
CA GLU A 117 12.82 -26.10 -41.07
C GLU A 117 13.34 -25.20 -39.96
N VAL A 118 14.44 -24.46 -40.21
CA VAL A 118 15.03 -23.52 -39.25
C VAL A 118 14.08 -22.34 -38.94
N GLU A 119 13.44 -21.82 -39.99
CA GLU A 119 12.44 -20.73 -39.79
C GLU A 119 11.22 -21.22 -39.04
N ARG A 120 10.75 -22.42 -39.38
CA ARG A 120 9.61 -23.06 -38.71
C ARG A 120 9.89 -23.29 -37.25
N GLN A 121 11.07 -23.79 -36.90
CA GLN A 121 11.48 -23.99 -35.53
C GLN A 121 11.56 -22.68 -34.74
N ARG A 122 12.17 -21.61 -35.28
CA ARG A 122 12.22 -20.29 -34.67
C ARG A 122 10.83 -19.69 -34.41
N ALA A 123 9.91 -19.84 -35.37
CA ALA A 123 8.54 -19.40 -35.25
C ALA A 123 7.80 -20.21 -34.16
N THR A 124 7.99 -21.51 -34.08
CA THR A 124 7.42 -22.40 -33.07
C THR A 124 7.94 -22.01 -31.66
N GLU A 125 9.23 -21.77 -31.50
CA GLU A 125 9.82 -21.31 -30.26
C GLU A 125 9.27 -19.94 -29.84
N SER A 126 9.07 -19.01 -30.79
CA SER A 126 8.45 -17.72 -30.54
C SER A 126 7.00 -17.84 -30.07
N ALA A 127 6.23 -18.75 -30.67
CA ALA A 127 4.88 -19.07 -30.22
C ALA A 127 4.89 -19.61 -28.78
N GLY A 128 5.78 -20.58 -28.49
CA GLY A 128 5.96 -21.17 -27.16
C GLY A 128 6.30 -20.11 -26.10
N ARG A 129 7.22 -19.20 -26.40
CA ARG A 129 7.55 -18.08 -25.50
C ARG A 129 6.33 -17.18 -25.22
N SER A 130 5.51 -16.90 -26.23
CA SER A 130 4.30 -16.06 -26.07
C SER A 130 3.27 -16.73 -25.17
N VAL A 131 3.03 -18.04 -25.35
CA VAL A 131 2.14 -18.84 -24.49
C VAL A 131 2.68 -18.87 -23.05
N GLY A 132 3.98 -19.15 -22.87
CA GLY A 132 4.61 -19.16 -21.55
C GLY A 132 4.47 -17.83 -20.82
N ARG A 133 4.57 -16.68 -21.53
CA ARG A 133 4.34 -15.36 -20.96
C ARG A 133 2.89 -15.17 -20.49
N MET A 134 1.91 -15.63 -21.26
CA MET A 134 0.50 -15.57 -20.89
C MET A 134 0.20 -16.43 -19.66
N ILE A 135 0.75 -17.64 -19.59
CA ILE A 135 0.58 -18.52 -18.42
C ILE A 135 1.14 -17.86 -17.15
N ARG A 136 2.34 -17.27 -17.22
CA ARG A 136 2.92 -16.52 -16.08
C ARG A 136 2.06 -15.32 -15.67
N LEU A 137 1.58 -14.52 -16.62
CA LEU A 137 0.70 -13.39 -16.33
C LEU A 137 -0.57 -13.82 -15.60
N LEU A 138 -1.22 -14.88 -16.08
CA LEU A 138 -2.43 -15.44 -15.44
C LEU A 138 -2.15 -15.97 -14.03
N ALA A 139 -1.01 -16.67 -13.85
CA ALA A 139 -0.61 -17.17 -12.54
C ALA A 139 -0.36 -16.03 -11.53
N ASP A 140 0.29 -14.94 -11.96
CA ASP A 140 0.56 -13.77 -11.11
C ASP A 140 -0.73 -13.00 -10.78
N LEU A 141 -1.64 -12.85 -11.74
CA LEU A 141 -2.97 -12.27 -11.52
C LEU A 141 -3.77 -13.08 -10.50
N ARG A 142 -3.72 -14.42 -10.61
CA ARG A 142 -4.40 -15.30 -9.66
C ARG A 142 -3.83 -15.15 -8.24
N LYS A 143 -2.49 -15.14 -8.09
CA LYS A 143 -1.86 -14.91 -6.79
C LYS A 143 -2.31 -13.59 -6.17
N LEU A 144 -2.37 -12.51 -6.98
CA LEU A 144 -2.80 -11.19 -6.51
C LEU A 144 -4.28 -11.18 -6.07
N SER A 145 -5.16 -11.88 -6.81
CA SER A 145 -6.58 -12.03 -6.46
C SER A 145 -6.76 -12.82 -5.17
N ASP A 146 -6.06 -13.94 -5.03
CA ASP A 146 -6.19 -14.84 -3.88
C ASP A 146 -5.73 -14.18 -2.56
N LEU A 147 -4.82 -13.20 -2.61
CA LEU A 147 -4.35 -12.44 -1.44
C LEU A 147 -5.46 -11.64 -0.71
N GLY A 148 -6.55 -11.29 -1.40
CA GLY A 148 -7.67 -10.55 -0.80
C GLY A 148 -8.76 -11.43 -0.18
N GLU A 149 -8.78 -12.71 -0.51
CA GLU A 149 -9.90 -13.61 -0.21
C GLU A 149 -9.62 -14.59 0.92
N ARG A 150 -8.35 -14.91 1.20
CA ARG A 150 -7.97 -15.85 2.26
C ARG A 150 -7.62 -15.13 3.56
N PRO A 151 -8.08 -15.65 4.73
CA PRO A 151 -7.58 -15.19 6.00
C PRO A 151 -6.07 -15.43 6.07
N LEU A 152 -5.33 -14.42 6.51
CA LEU A 152 -3.88 -14.50 6.69
C LEU A 152 -3.55 -15.53 7.76
N GLU A 153 -2.73 -16.54 7.45
CA GLU A 153 -2.17 -17.41 8.45
C GLU A 153 -1.19 -16.64 9.34
N GLN A 154 -1.36 -16.77 10.66
CA GLN A 154 -0.55 -16.02 11.62
C GLN A 154 0.22 -16.98 12.52
N PHE A 155 1.37 -17.47 12.04
CA PHE A 155 2.28 -18.31 12.79
C PHE A 155 3.59 -17.56 13.07
N PRO A 156 4.36 -18.00 14.12
CA PRO A 156 5.71 -17.50 14.31
C PRO A 156 6.60 -17.91 13.14
N VAL A 157 7.22 -16.94 12.46
CA VAL A 157 8.11 -17.15 11.32
C VAL A 157 9.54 -16.77 11.71
N SER A 158 10.46 -17.70 11.57
CA SER A 158 11.91 -17.44 11.68
C SER A 158 12.40 -16.77 10.40
N VAL A 159 12.65 -15.47 10.46
CA VAL A 159 13.17 -14.72 9.30
C VAL A 159 14.54 -15.24 8.84
N PRO A 160 15.49 -15.56 9.74
CA PRO A 160 16.75 -16.17 9.33
C PRO A 160 16.62 -17.43 8.51
N ASP A 161 15.72 -18.35 8.91
CA ASP A 161 15.53 -19.61 8.21
C ASP A 161 14.85 -19.41 6.86
N LEU A 162 13.84 -18.53 6.82
CA LEU A 162 13.17 -18.10 5.60
C LEU A 162 14.16 -17.56 4.57
N LEU A 163 15.03 -16.63 4.99
CA LEU A 163 15.98 -16.00 4.09
C LEU A 163 17.07 -16.96 3.61
N ARG A 164 17.54 -17.90 4.46
CA ARG A 164 18.48 -18.94 4.03
C ARG A 164 17.88 -19.81 2.91
N GLU A 165 16.66 -20.30 3.09
CA GLU A 165 16.00 -21.12 2.07
C GLU A 165 15.85 -20.37 0.74
N ILE A 166 15.50 -19.08 0.78
CA ILE A 166 15.33 -18.28 -0.44
C ILE A 166 16.66 -18.05 -1.15
N VAL A 167 17.70 -17.71 -0.38
CA VAL A 167 19.04 -17.47 -0.94
C VAL A 167 19.63 -18.76 -1.48
N ASP A 168 19.48 -19.89 -0.80
CA ASP A 168 19.92 -21.21 -1.27
C ASP A 168 19.18 -21.60 -2.56
N ALA A 169 17.87 -21.38 -2.62
CA ALA A 169 17.08 -21.62 -3.82
C ALA A 169 17.53 -20.72 -4.99
N ALA A 170 17.76 -19.41 -4.71
CA ALA A 170 18.23 -18.46 -5.71
C ALA A 170 19.60 -18.84 -6.26
N ASN A 171 20.54 -19.25 -5.40
CA ASN A 171 21.88 -19.69 -5.80
C ASN A 171 21.88 -21.01 -6.62
N SER A 172 20.81 -21.79 -6.53
CA SER A 172 20.62 -23.02 -7.32
C SER A 172 20.06 -22.75 -8.71
N LEU A 173 19.60 -21.51 -9.01
CA LEU A 173 19.03 -21.19 -10.32
C LEU A 173 20.12 -21.06 -11.40
N PRO A 174 19.85 -21.50 -12.67
CA PRO A 174 20.76 -21.27 -13.79
C PRO A 174 21.08 -19.78 -14.03
N ALA A 175 20.19 -18.87 -13.66
CA ALA A 175 20.39 -17.43 -13.74
C ALA A 175 21.50 -16.93 -12.81
N CYS A 176 21.88 -17.70 -11.78
CA CYS A 176 22.98 -17.42 -10.85
C CYS A 176 24.33 -18.00 -11.27
N GLN A 177 24.45 -18.62 -12.47
CA GLN A 177 25.74 -19.18 -12.93
C GLN A 177 26.79 -18.07 -12.99
N GLY A 178 27.81 -18.14 -12.11
CA GLY A 178 28.89 -17.16 -11.97
C GLY A 178 28.61 -16.01 -11.01
N ARG A 179 27.44 -16.00 -10.33
CA ARG A 179 27.08 -15.00 -9.31
C ARG A 179 26.62 -15.70 -8.03
N GLU A 180 26.81 -15.06 -6.91
CA GLU A 180 26.35 -15.54 -5.61
C GLU A 180 25.47 -14.46 -4.96
N VAL A 181 24.27 -14.85 -4.54
CA VAL A 181 23.45 -14.02 -3.66
C VAL A 181 23.98 -14.20 -2.25
N SER A 182 24.52 -13.13 -1.67
CA SER A 182 25.05 -13.15 -0.31
C SER A 182 23.95 -12.89 0.71
N LEU A 183 24.07 -13.51 1.90
CA LEU A 183 23.14 -13.34 3.01
C LEU A 183 23.88 -12.85 4.26
N LEU A 184 23.50 -11.68 4.75
CA LEU A 184 24.03 -11.09 5.97
C LEU A 184 22.91 -10.94 7.01
N ILE A 185 22.97 -11.73 8.07
CA ILE A 185 22.04 -11.65 9.19
C ILE A 185 22.76 -11.08 10.40
N SER A 186 22.21 -10.01 11.00
CA SER A 186 22.75 -9.41 12.21
C SER A 186 22.81 -10.45 13.33
N LYS A 187 23.93 -10.49 14.05
CA LYS A 187 24.12 -11.39 15.20
C LYS A 187 23.55 -10.84 16.50
N VAL A 188 23.05 -9.63 16.50
CA VAL A 188 22.50 -8.95 17.68
C VAL A 188 21.12 -8.39 17.31
N PRO A 189 20.10 -8.69 18.10
CA PRO A 189 20.08 -9.57 19.25
C PRO A 189 20.16 -11.05 18.90
N SER A 190 20.50 -11.88 19.89
CA SER A 190 20.48 -13.34 19.73
C SER A 190 19.63 -13.95 20.87
N PRO A 191 18.60 -14.77 20.59
CA PRO A 191 18.15 -15.18 19.25
C PRO A 191 17.41 -14.07 18.51
N PHE A 192 17.44 -14.11 17.18
CA PHE A 192 16.68 -13.21 16.30
C PHE A 192 15.18 -13.44 16.53
N PRO A 193 14.37 -12.39 16.86
CA PRO A 193 12.98 -12.60 17.21
C PRO A 193 12.17 -13.07 16.01
N PRO A 194 11.20 -13.99 16.19
CA PRO A 194 10.29 -14.37 15.14
C PRO A 194 9.27 -13.24 14.87
N ILE A 195 8.81 -13.14 13.64
CA ILE A 195 7.65 -12.33 13.29
C ILE A 195 6.40 -13.19 13.24
N THR A 196 5.23 -12.60 13.46
CA THR A 196 3.95 -13.29 13.28
C THR A 196 3.45 -13.01 11.87
N GLY A 197 3.25 -14.06 11.07
CA GLY A 197 2.82 -13.89 9.69
C GLY A 197 2.60 -15.22 8.96
N ASP A 198 2.27 -15.09 7.69
CA ASP A 198 2.12 -16.19 6.75
C ASP A 198 3.47 -16.43 6.06
N ARG A 199 4.07 -17.60 6.37
CA ARG A 199 5.40 -17.95 5.87
C ARG A 199 5.45 -18.07 4.36
N ASP A 200 4.40 -18.61 3.74
CA ASP A 200 4.37 -18.84 2.29
C ASP A 200 4.27 -17.52 1.54
N LEU A 201 3.44 -16.59 2.04
CA LEU A 201 3.33 -15.26 1.47
C LEU A 201 4.63 -14.46 1.65
N LEU A 202 5.25 -14.52 2.83
CA LEU A 202 6.55 -13.86 3.05
C LEU A 202 7.64 -14.46 2.15
N SER A 203 7.66 -15.80 1.97
CA SER A 203 8.57 -16.47 1.02
C SER A 203 8.35 -15.96 -0.40
N LEU A 204 7.10 -15.86 -0.82
CA LEU A 204 6.72 -15.34 -2.14
C LEU A 204 7.20 -13.90 -2.35
N ALA A 205 7.03 -13.03 -1.34
CA ALA A 205 7.50 -11.65 -1.40
C ALA A 205 9.02 -11.56 -1.54
N MET A 206 9.74 -12.30 -0.71
CA MET A 206 11.20 -12.30 -0.74
C MET A 206 11.75 -12.89 -2.04
N TYR A 207 11.14 -13.99 -2.52
CA TYR A 207 11.52 -14.59 -3.81
C TYR A 207 11.36 -13.59 -4.97
N ASN A 208 10.25 -12.84 -5.02
CA ASN A 208 10.03 -11.80 -6.02
C ASN A 208 11.10 -10.70 -5.98
N LEU A 209 11.53 -10.28 -4.78
CA LEU A 209 12.57 -9.25 -4.66
C LEU A 209 13.94 -9.77 -5.10
N VAL A 210 14.32 -10.97 -4.68
CA VAL A 210 15.59 -11.58 -5.06
C VAL A 210 15.62 -11.90 -6.56
N GLU A 211 14.53 -12.41 -7.11
CA GLU A 211 14.41 -12.66 -8.55
C GLU A 211 14.54 -11.37 -9.36
N ASN A 212 13.92 -10.26 -8.89
CA ASN A 212 14.08 -8.95 -9.52
C ASN A 212 15.53 -8.47 -9.44
N ALA A 213 16.17 -8.55 -8.29
CA ALA A 213 17.58 -8.19 -8.15
C ALA A 213 18.46 -8.96 -9.16
N LEU A 214 18.26 -10.27 -9.27
CA LEU A 214 18.99 -11.10 -10.23
C LEU A 214 18.70 -10.74 -11.69
N LYS A 215 17.48 -10.38 -12.05
CA LYS A 215 17.08 -10.00 -13.41
C LYS A 215 17.70 -8.68 -13.87
N PHE A 216 17.84 -7.72 -12.95
CA PHE A 216 18.32 -6.38 -13.28
C PHE A 216 19.82 -6.17 -13.04
N THR A 217 20.50 -7.18 -12.52
CA THR A 217 21.94 -7.23 -12.29
C THR A 217 22.62 -8.04 -13.39
N SER A 218 23.77 -7.62 -13.88
CA SER A 218 24.52 -8.25 -14.97
C SER A 218 25.92 -8.67 -14.53
N GLY A 219 26.47 -9.74 -15.12
CA GLY A 219 27.86 -10.16 -14.92
C GLY A 219 28.20 -10.50 -13.47
N ASP A 220 29.31 -9.96 -12.96
CA ASP A 220 29.84 -10.18 -11.60
C ASP A 220 29.28 -9.21 -10.56
N GLU A 221 28.22 -8.45 -10.89
CA GLU A 221 27.61 -7.48 -9.97
C GLU A 221 26.90 -8.20 -8.81
N ALA A 222 27.01 -7.64 -7.60
CA ALA A 222 26.55 -8.27 -6.36
C ALA A 222 25.04 -8.14 -6.15
N VAL A 223 24.45 -9.21 -5.61
CA VAL A 223 23.12 -9.19 -4.99
C VAL A 223 23.28 -9.60 -3.53
N GLU A 224 22.76 -8.79 -2.62
CA GLU A 224 22.90 -8.99 -1.19
C GLU A 224 21.56 -8.92 -0.47
N VAL A 225 21.28 -9.90 0.38
CA VAL A 225 20.14 -9.93 1.28
C VAL A 225 20.63 -9.69 2.70
N ARG A 226 20.09 -8.69 3.38
CA ARG A 226 20.44 -8.34 4.76
C ARG A 226 19.22 -8.44 5.65
N ALA A 227 19.42 -8.87 6.90
CA ALA A 227 18.38 -8.81 7.92
C ALA A 227 18.94 -8.28 9.23
N LEU A 228 18.23 -7.33 9.83
CA LEU A 228 18.57 -6.73 11.12
C LEU A 228 17.29 -6.47 11.96
N GLU A 229 17.42 -6.40 13.28
CA GLU A 229 16.36 -5.97 14.17
C GLU A 229 16.54 -4.48 14.50
N ASP A 230 15.44 -3.72 14.39
CA ASP A 230 15.36 -2.30 14.72
C ASP A 230 14.35 -2.10 15.89
N GLY A 231 14.58 -2.83 16.99
CA GLY A 231 13.85 -2.73 18.28
C GLY A 231 12.35 -2.99 18.23
N LYS A 232 11.62 -2.61 17.18
CA LYS A 232 10.18 -2.82 17.00
C LYS A 232 9.83 -3.59 15.74
N ALA A 233 10.78 -3.72 14.84
CA ALA A 233 10.59 -4.32 13.54
C ALA A 233 11.83 -5.12 13.13
N ILE A 234 11.61 -6.12 12.30
CA ILE A 234 12.66 -6.74 11.52
C ILE A 234 12.76 -5.98 10.21
N VAL A 235 13.96 -5.54 9.89
CA VAL A 235 14.27 -4.87 8.63
C VAL A 235 14.99 -5.87 7.74
N ILE A 236 14.45 -6.09 6.55
CA ILE A 236 15.05 -6.93 5.53
C ILE A 236 15.37 -6.04 4.34
N GLU A 237 16.61 -6.07 3.88
CA GLU A 237 17.05 -5.36 2.70
C GLU A 237 17.45 -6.34 1.60
N VAL A 238 17.00 -6.09 0.38
CA VAL A 238 17.50 -6.74 -0.83
C VAL A 238 18.16 -5.66 -1.67
N ALA A 239 19.47 -5.77 -1.79
CA ALA A 239 20.30 -4.80 -2.49
C ALA A 239 20.91 -5.42 -3.75
N ASP A 240 20.87 -4.69 -4.85
CA ASP A 240 21.51 -5.03 -6.11
C ASP A 240 22.40 -3.89 -6.60
N SER A 241 23.41 -4.22 -7.38
CA SER A 241 24.29 -3.27 -8.07
C SER A 241 23.91 -3.11 -9.56
N GLY A 242 22.64 -3.38 -9.90
CA GLY A 242 22.15 -3.40 -11.28
C GLY A 242 21.93 -2.02 -11.89
N LEU A 243 21.03 -1.97 -12.89
CA LEU A 243 20.78 -0.78 -13.71
C LEU A 243 20.22 0.43 -12.96
N GLY A 244 19.71 0.25 -11.75
CA GLY A 244 18.99 1.27 -11.01
C GLY A 244 17.66 1.67 -11.65
N ILE A 245 16.87 2.45 -10.93
CA ILE A 245 15.53 2.90 -11.31
C ILE A 245 15.54 4.43 -11.38
N PRO A 246 15.01 5.04 -12.45
CA PRO A 246 14.86 6.50 -12.54
C PRO A 246 14.02 7.05 -11.39
N SER A 247 14.39 8.21 -10.86
CA SER A 247 13.71 8.82 -9.70
C SER A 247 12.21 9.08 -9.94
N GLU A 248 11.84 9.45 -11.16
CA GLU A 248 10.46 9.69 -11.58
C GLU A 248 9.61 8.40 -11.68
N GLU A 249 10.25 7.25 -11.67
CA GLU A 249 9.59 5.95 -11.74
C GLU A 249 9.40 5.30 -10.35
N LEU A 250 10.17 5.72 -9.32
CA LEU A 250 10.16 5.10 -7.99
C LEU A 250 8.78 5.03 -7.35
N SER A 251 7.93 6.03 -7.55
CA SER A 251 6.56 6.05 -7.05
C SER A 251 5.60 5.11 -7.80
N LYS A 252 6.00 4.63 -8.99
CA LYS A 252 5.14 3.86 -9.90
C LYS A 252 5.48 2.38 -9.94
N ILE A 253 6.66 1.97 -9.48
CA ILE A 253 7.14 0.58 -9.61
C ILE A 253 6.30 -0.43 -8.86
N PHE A 254 5.51 0.02 -7.88
CA PHE A 254 4.56 -0.82 -7.12
C PHE A 254 3.17 -0.86 -7.76
N GLU A 255 2.90 -0.05 -8.81
CA GLU A 255 1.64 -0.13 -9.52
C GLU A 255 1.55 -1.43 -10.33
N GLU A 256 0.38 -2.05 -10.31
CA GLU A 256 0.12 -3.29 -11.03
C GLU A 256 0.41 -3.14 -12.53
N LEU A 257 1.08 -4.14 -13.11
CA LEU A 257 1.47 -4.20 -14.53
C LEU A 257 2.35 -3.01 -14.98
N TYR A 258 2.97 -2.29 -14.01
CA TYR A 258 3.92 -1.25 -14.36
C TYR A 258 5.28 -1.86 -14.71
N ARG A 259 5.89 -1.35 -15.77
CA ARG A 259 7.24 -1.73 -16.20
C ARG A 259 8.00 -0.47 -16.58
N GLY A 260 9.08 -0.21 -15.87
CA GLY A 260 9.97 0.93 -16.11
C GLY A 260 10.71 0.85 -17.45
N VAL A 261 11.32 1.95 -17.83
CA VAL A 261 12.10 2.05 -19.09
C VAL A 261 13.23 1.04 -19.10
N ASN A 262 13.91 0.83 -17.97
CA ASN A 262 15.02 -0.11 -17.81
C ASN A 262 14.58 -1.60 -17.86
N ALA A 263 13.28 -1.87 -17.74
CA ALA A 263 12.71 -3.22 -17.82
C ALA A 263 12.41 -3.67 -19.26
N ARG A 264 12.71 -2.83 -20.27
CA ARG A 264 12.49 -3.17 -21.68
C ARG A 264 13.44 -4.30 -22.09
N GLY A 265 12.88 -5.40 -22.59
CA GLY A 265 13.65 -6.58 -22.97
C GLY A 265 13.90 -7.58 -21.85
N ILE A 266 13.72 -7.23 -20.59
CA ILE A 266 13.80 -8.14 -19.44
C ILE A 266 12.44 -8.81 -19.22
N GLU A 267 12.43 -10.12 -18.99
CA GLU A 267 11.19 -10.88 -18.84
C GLU A 267 10.50 -10.60 -17.50
N GLY A 268 9.18 -10.32 -17.50
CA GLY A 268 8.39 -10.08 -16.31
C GLY A 268 6.97 -9.58 -16.60
N SER A 269 6.04 -9.85 -15.68
CA SER A 269 4.63 -9.46 -15.77
C SER A 269 4.36 -8.02 -15.31
N GLY A 270 5.27 -7.42 -14.52
CA GLY A 270 5.03 -6.15 -13.83
C GLY A 270 4.10 -6.26 -12.61
N LEU A 271 3.83 -7.49 -12.15
CA LEU A 271 2.98 -7.76 -10.97
C LEU A 271 3.78 -8.08 -9.71
N GLY A 272 5.05 -8.48 -9.85
CA GLY A 272 5.87 -8.97 -8.74
C GLY A 272 6.01 -7.95 -7.60
N LEU A 273 6.33 -6.68 -7.90
CA LEU A 273 6.47 -5.64 -6.87
C LEU A 273 5.13 -5.22 -6.25
N ALA A 274 4.05 -5.19 -7.02
CA ALA A 274 2.71 -4.97 -6.48
C ALA A 274 2.30 -6.09 -5.50
N LEU A 275 2.65 -7.35 -5.85
CA LEU A 275 2.45 -8.51 -4.98
C LEU A 275 3.26 -8.38 -3.68
N VAL A 276 4.52 -7.98 -3.77
CA VAL A 276 5.38 -7.73 -2.58
C VAL A 276 4.75 -6.67 -1.68
N GLN A 277 4.37 -5.52 -2.24
CA GLN A 277 3.74 -4.44 -1.48
C GLN A 277 2.48 -4.95 -0.77
N ARG A 278 1.61 -5.65 -1.47
CA ARG A 278 0.36 -6.18 -0.90
C ARG A 278 0.61 -7.18 0.23
N ILE A 279 1.59 -8.08 0.07
CA ILE A 279 1.98 -9.04 1.12
C ILE A 279 2.51 -8.30 2.36
N VAL A 280 3.38 -7.32 2.17
CA VAL A 280 3.95 -6.52 3.26
C VAL A 280 2.86 -5.75 4.01
N GLU A 281 1.91 -5.13 3.30
CA GLU A 281 0.74 -4.46 3.89
C GLU A 281 -0.13 -5.40 4.71
N LEU A 282 -0.40 -6.62 4.21
CA LEU A 282 -1.15 -7.65 4.94
C LEU A 282 -0.47 -8.06 6.25
N HIS A 283 0.86 -7.96 6.32
CA HIS A 283 1.65 -8.20 7.53
C HIS A 283 1.83 -6.94 8.39
N ASN A 284 1.09 -5.85 8.12
CA ASN A 284 1.22 -4.54 8.78
C ASN A 284 2.65 -3.97 8.70
N GLY A 285 3.38 -4.34 7.66
CA GLY A 285 4.73 -3.87 7.37
C GLY A 285 4.73 -2.65 6.44
N GLN A 286 5.94 -2.23 6.11
CA GLN A 286 6.21 -1.16 5.14
C GLN A 286 7.31 -1.60 4.19
N ILE A 287 7.22 -1.18 2.93
CA ILE A 287 8.26 -1.37 1.93
C ILE A 287 8.72 0.00 1.41
N GLU A 288 10.01 0.17 1.32
CA GLU A 288 10.66 1.36 0.76
C GLU A 288 11.65 0.94 -0.33
N VAL A 289 11.93 1.85 -1.26
CA VAL A 289 12.92 1.66 -2.31
C VAL A 289 13.85 2.85 -2.39
N ARG A 290 15.15 2.58 -2.51
CA ARG A 290 16.17 3.56 -2.88
C ARG A 290 16.91 3.05 -4.08
N SER A 291 17.12 3.90 -5.07
CA SER A 291 17.81 3.49 -6.28
C SER A 291 18.63 4.65 -6.86
N ARG A 292 19.72 4.30 -7.54
CA ARG A 292 20.61 5.20 -8.25
C ARG A 292 20.97 4.62 -9.60
N GLN A 293 21.06 5.48 -10.61
CA GLN A 293 21.55 5.12 -11.95
C GLN A 293 23.01 5.53 -12.17
N ASP A 294 23.52 6.47 -11.35
CA ASP A 294 24.91 6.92 -11.35
C ASP A 294 25.75 6.05 -10.43
N ASP A 295 27.05 5.97 -10.71
CA ASP A 295 28.01 5.15 -9.95
C ASP A 295 28.23 5.67 -8.50
N PRO A 296 28.11 4.81 -7.48
CA PRO A 296 27.67 3.43 -7.52
C PRO A 296 26.16 3.28 -7.76
N ARG A 297 25.81 2.63 -8.88
CA ARG A 297 24.43 2.37 -9.27
C ARG A 297 23.85 1.15 -8.55
N GLY A 298 22.54 1.02 -8.55
CA GLY A 298 21.85 -0.13 -7.98
C GLY A 298 20.53 0.23 -7.32
N THR A 299 19.88 -0.80 -6.76
CA THR A 299 18.60 -0.64 -6.06
C THR A 299 18.64 -1.35 -4.71
N VAL A 300 18.01 -0.75 -3.71
CA VAL A 300 17.81 -1.35 -2.39
C VAL A 300 16.33 -1.30 -2.07
N PHE A 301 15.71 -2.47 -1.92
CA PHE A 301 14.37 -2.61 -1.36
C PHE A 301 14.50 -2.90 0.13
N THR A 302 13.80 -2.13 0.96
CA THR A 302 13.80 -2.26 2.42
C THR A 302 12.40 -2.63 2.90
N LEU A 303 12.25 -3.79 3.52
CA LEU A 303 11.02 -4.24 4.16
C LEU A 303 11.14 -4.05 5.67
N ARG A 304 10.11 -3.47 6.29
CA ARG A 304 9.99 -3.35 7.74
C ARG A 304 8.78 -4.14 8.21
N LEU A 305 9.00 -5.23 8.94
CA LEU A 305 7.97 -6.12 9.44
C LEU A 305 7.90 -6.02 10.98
N PRO A 306 6.71 -5.71 11.56
CA PRO A 306 6.60 -5.50 12.99
C PRO A 306 6.82 -6.80 13.77
N VAL A 307 7.60 -6.73 14.84
CA VAL A 307 7.72 -7.81 15.83
C VAL A 307 6.57 -7.65 16.82
N LYS A 308 5.64 -8.60 16.84
CA LYS A 308 4.64 -8.66 17.92
C LYS A 308 5.34 -9.16 19.19
N LYS A 309 5.33 -8.30 20.21
CA LYS A 309 5.71 -8.70 21.57
C LYS A 309 4.67 -9.59 22.19
#